data_1fe0d38e555b60b22b1654acacc2bc1c
#
_entry.id   1fe0d38e555b60b22b1654acacc2bc1c
#
_cell.length_a   1.000
_cell.length_b   1.000
_cell.length_c   1.000
_cell.angle_alpha   90.00
_cell.angle_beta   90.00
_cell.angle_gamma   90.00
#
_symmetry.space_group_name_H-M   'P 1'
#
loop_
_entity.id
_entity.type
_entity.pdbx_description
1 polymer ?
#
loop_
_entity_poly.entity_id
_entity_poly.type
_entity_poly.pdbx_seq_one_letter_code
_entity_poly.pdbx_strand_id
1 'polypeptide(L)'
;MSTQEELSTYKIFGKTQKVKLYKLKHFIFDFGGVLIEKTFILKNLFQIIESDLKITISSSGDKYYRKIRRKLSSGRISAREFLESLFEKYYYPYQNIEGTLPPKKVNIDYYLELWFELYSKLTHLSSDMAEVIERLHQAGYIVSLMSNTFDIHAKSNMLKGFYDIFDYVFLSNEIGLIKPEMEKYKYVLKKLDTKPKSCVFIDDKIRNLVPARELGIIVLRFESFDKFKEQLKDLGIEEISKDLRNKIKKQYKAYKTKKKEYKSTKKQYKKAKKEYLKKKKRSLKRRIQFQLKRALYQKKKKEFKSIKEKKKQDLESKIKIT
;
A
#
# COMPACT_ATOMS: atom_id res chain seq x y z
N MET A 1 -8.61 47.34 8.94
CA MET A 1 -9.45 46.21 8.50
C MET A 1 -8.73 44.97 8.92
N SER A 2 -9.20 44.28 9.95
CA SER A 2 -8.59 43.07 10.47
C SER A 2 -8.91 41.94 9.51
N THR A 3 -7.88 41.39 8.90
CA THR A 3 -7.97 40.08 8.22
C THR A 3 -8.39 39.09 9.30
N GLN A 4 -9.64 38.64 9.26
CA GLN A 4 -10.08 37.47 10.02
C GLN A 4 -9.18 36.32 9.58
N GLU A 5 -8.33 35.88 10.50
CA GLU A 5 -7.56 34.66 10.32
C GLU A 5 -8.57 33.52 10.17
N GLU A 6 -8.70 32.98 8.96
CA GLU A 6 -9.53 31.80 8.71
C GLU A 6 -8.98 30.61 9.52
N LEU A 7 -9.60 30.40 10.67
CA LEU A 7 -9.37 29.26 11.53
C LEU A 7 -10.37 28.17 11.13
N SER A 8 -9.94 27.18 10.41
CA SER A 8 -10.75 25.98 10.27
C SER A 8 -10.60 25.10 11.52
N THR A 9 -11.71 24.56 11.96
CA THR A 9 -11.78 23.69 13.12
C THR A 9 -12.22 22.33 12.64
N TYR A 10 -11.43 21.26 12.95
CA TYR A 10 -11.80 19.96 12.51
C TYR A 10 -11.61 18.90 13.60
N LYS A 11 -12.47 17.87 13.61
CA LYS A 11 -12.52 16.84 14.65
C LYS A 11 -11.61 15.65 14.29
N ILE A 12 -10.63 15.36 15.16
CA ILE A 12 -9.84 14.12 15.08
C ILE A 12 -10.02 13.35 16.39
N PHE A 13 -10.40 12.10 16.32
CA PHE A 13 -10.61 11.24 17.51
C PHE A 13 -11.46 11.93 18.59
N GLY A 14 -12.56 12.59 18.19
CA GLY A 14 -13.48 13.29 19.09
C GLY A 14 -12.96 14.61 19.69
N LYS A 15 -11.75 15.05 19.36
CA LYS A 15 -11.19 16.34 19.79
C LYS A 15 -11.11 17.32 18.62
N THR A 16 -11.45 18.59 18.89
CA THR A 16 -11.36 19.66 17.89
C THR A 16 -9.95 20.22 17.85
N GLN A 17 -9.35 20.27 16.67
CA GLN A 17 -8.03 20.88 16.44
C GLN A 17 -8.21 22.16 15.62
N LYS A 18 -7.67 23.28 16.12
CA LYS A 18 -7.65 24.57 15.39
C LYS A 18 -6.48 24.57 14.42
N VAL A 19 -6.76 24.76 13.16
CA VAL A 19 -5.76 24.76 12.06
C VAL A 19 -5.66 26.16 11.49
N LYS A 20 -4.43 26.69 11.38
CA LYS A 20 -4.14 27.93 10.65
C LYS A 20 -3.70 27.60 9.24
N LEU A 21 -4.63 27.61 8.29
CA LEU A 21 -4.42 27.16 6.90
C LEU A 21 -3.23 27.81 6.22
N TYR A 22 -3.07 29.15 6.40
CA TYR A 22 -1.94 29.89 5.81
C TYR A 22 -0.55 29.42 6.31
N LYS A 23 -0.49 28.59 7.37
CA LYS A 23 0.75 27.99 7.90
C LYS A 23 0.99 26.59 7.36
N LEU A 24 0.02 25.95 6.71
CA LEU A 24 0.21 24.66 6.11
C LEU A 24 1.17 24.75 4.93
N LYS A 25 2.13 23.84 4.88
CA LYS A 25 3.15 23.78 3.83
C LYS A 25 3.36 22.38 3.28
N HIS A 26 3.18 21.36 4.13
CA HIS A 26 3.56 19.99 3.81
C HIS A 26 2.40 19.03 4.00
N PHE A 27 2.22 18.15 3.01
CA PHE A 27 1.38 16.96 3.11
C PHE A 27 2.26 15.73 3.08
N ILE A 28 2.11 14.87 4.08
CA ILE A 28 2.92 13.66 4.24
C ILE A 28 1.96 12.47 4.16
N PHE A 29 2.17 11.59 3.20
CA PHE A 29 1.30 10.44 2.96
C PHE A 29 1.95 9.14 3.40
N ASP A 30 1.19 8.22 4.00
CA ASP A 30 1.54 6.80 3.97
C ASP A 30 1.32 6.24 2.56
N PHE A 31 1.91 5.08 2.29
CA PHE A 31 1.80 4.43 0.99
C PHE A 31 0.76 3.31 1.00
N GLY A 32 0.99 2.28 1.81
CA GLY A 32 0.17 1.08 1.84
C GLY A 32 -1.16 1.25 2.57
N GLY A 33 -2.27 1.18 1.85
CA GLY A 33 -3.61 1.41 2.38
C GLY A 33 -4.07 2.87 2.28
N VAL A 34 -3.24 3.74 1.68
CA VAL A 34 -3.58 5.14 1.35
C VAL A 34 -3.46 5.38 -0.15
N LEU A 35 -2.29 5.14 -0.72
CA LEU A 35 -2.00 5.37 -2.15
C LEU A 35 -2.10 4.10 -2.98
N ILE A 36 -1.82 2.96 -2.38
CA ILE A 36 -2.05 1.63 -2.95
C ILE A 36 -2.99 0.84 -2.05
N GLU A 37 -3.78 -0.04 -2.65
CA GLU A 37 -4.62 -0.94 -1.87
C GLU A 37 -3.77 -1.83 -0.95
N LYS A 38 -4.35 -2.19 0.22
CA LYS A 38 -3.72 -3.18 1.10
C LYS A 38 -3.56 -4.50 0.38
N THR A 39 -2.33 -4.95 0.26
CA THR A 39 -2.00 -6.24 -0.30
C THR A 39 -1.56 -7.19 0.82
N PHE A 40 -2.04 -8.43 0.77
CA PHE A 40 -1.64 -9.48 1.70
C PHE A 40 -0.47 -10.32 1.14
N ILE A 41 0.51 -9.64 0.50
CA ILE A 41 1.58 -10.29 -0.26
C ILE A 41 2.36 -11.31 0.57
N LEU A 42 2.81 -10.93 1.79
CA LEU A 42 3.52 -11.88 2.66
C LEU A 42 2.66 -13.08 3.02
N LYS A 43 1.37 -12.87 3.29
CA LYS A 43 0.45 -13.98 3.56
C LYS A 43 0.33 -14.91 2.35
N ASN A 44 0.18 -14.35 1.16
CA ASN A 44 0.08 -15.13 -0.07
C ASN A 44 1.39 -15.88 -0.37
N LEU A 45 2.53 -15.22 -0.17
CA LEU A 45 3.84 -15.85 -0.30
C LEU A 45 4.01 -17.01 0.68
N PHE A 46 3.65 -16.83 1.95
CA PHE A 46 3.76 -17.89 2.96
C PHE A 46 2.86 -19.08 2.63
N GLN A 47 1.63 -18.85 2.18
CA GLN A 47 0.76 -19.96 1.73
C GLN A 47 1.38 -20.79 0.61
N ILE A 48 2.14 -20.15 -0.29
CA ILE A 48 2.85 -20.88 -1.35
C ILE A 48 4.03 -21.65 -0.77
N ILE A 49 4.85 -21.01 0.05
CA ILE A 49 6.00 -21.66 0.74
C ILE A 49 5.52 -22.84 1.57
N GLU A 50 4.49 -22.66 2.39
CA GLU A 50 3.89 -23.72 3.24
C GLU A 50 3.38 -24.90 2.39
N SER A 51 2.72 -24.60 1.27
CA SER A 51 2.25 -25.64 0.35
C SER A 51 3.38 -26.36 -0.37
N ASP A 52 4.47 -25.68 -0.72
CA ASP A 52 5.58 -26.23 -1.48
C ASP A 52 6.52 -27.06 -0.61
N LEU A 53 6.82 -26.59 0.60
CA LEU A 53 7.78 -27.19 1.52
C LEU A 53 7.12 -28.07 2.59
N LYS A 54 5.79 -28.14 2.66
CA LYS A 54 5.03 -28.89 3.67
C LYS A 54 5.35 -28.45 5.10
N ILE A 55 5.50 -27.16 5.30
CA ILE A 55 5.78 -26.54 6.61
C ILE A 55 4.64 -25.61 7.00
N THR A 56 4.67 -25.16 8.26
CA THR A 56 3.77 -24.10 8.76
C THR A 56 4.61 -22.94 9.28
N ILE A 57 4.38 -21.74 8.72
CA ILE A 57 5.03 -20.51 9.16
C ILE A 57 4.13 -19.80 10.16
N SER A 58 4.44 -19.90 11.44
CA SER A 58 3.70 -19.20 12.49
C SER A 58 4.00 -17.69 12.46
N SER A 59 3.24 -16.95 11.66
CA SER A 59 3.38 -15.50 11.57
C SER A 59 2.58 -14.73 12.63
N SER A 60 1.54 -15.35 13.20
CA SER A 60 0.69 -14.75 14.22
C SER A 60 1.23 -15.08 15.61
N GLY A 61 1.55 -14.07 16.40
CA GLY A 61 2.00 -14.23 17.79
C GLY A 61 3.47 -14.64 17.99
N ASP A 62 4.16 -15.15 16.97
CA ASP A 62 5.56 -15.56 17.08
C ASP A 62 6.49 -14.35 17.29
N LYS A 63 7.24 -14.37 18.42
CA LYS A 63 8.21 -13.33 18.78
C LYS A 63 9.39 -13.26 17.80
N TYR A 64 9.85 -14.43 17.31
CA TYR A 64 10.93 -14.51 16.34
C TYR A 64 10.53 -13.86 15.01
N TYR A 65 9.36 -14.23 14.47
CA TYR A 65 8.83 -13.64 13.26
C TYR A 65 8.68 -12.11 13.38
N ARG A 66 8.12 -11.62 14.48
CA ARG A 66 8.01 -10.18 14.72
C ARG A 66 9.36 -9.48 14.75
N LYS A 67 10.38 -10.11 15.35
CA LYS A 67 11.76 -9.58 15.42
C LYS A 67 12.39 -9.46 14.01
N ILE A 68 12.35 -10.54 13.21
CA ILE A 68 12.96 -10.52 11.87
C ILE A 68 12.18 -9.61 10.92
N ARG A 69 10.85 -9.59 11.00
CA ARG A 69 10.02 -8.68 10.21
C ARG A 69 10.29 -7.20 10.53
N ARG A 70 10.55 -6.88 11.80
CA ARG A 70 10.97 -5.52 12.20
C ARG A 70 12.33 -5.17 11.60
N LYS A 71 13.32 -6.09 11.62
CA LYS A 71 14.62 -5.88 10.98
C LYS A 71 14.47 -5.64 9.49
N LEU A 72 13.66 -6.42 8.79
CA LEU A 72 13.33 -6.24 7.38
C LEU A 72 12.70 -4.88 7.11
N SER A 73 11.68 -4.49 7.90
CA SER A 73 11.02 -3.17 7.75
C SER A 73 11.95 -1.98 8.00
N SER A 74 13.00 -2.16 8.78
CA SER A 74 14.00 -1.13 9.06
C SER A 74 15.27 -1.26 8.19
N GLY A 75 15.28 -2.14 7.19
CA GLY A 75 16.42 -2.35 6.30
C GLY A 75 17.66 -2.94 6.98
N ARG A 76 17.52 -3.48 8.21
CA ARG A 76 18.63 -4.15 8.93
C ARG A 76 18.92 -5.54 8.39
N ILE A 77 18.00 -6.12 7.66
CA ILE A 77 18.15 -7.34 6.86
C ILE A 77 17.42 -7.13 5.55
N SER A 78 17.92 -7.75 4.50
CA SER A 78 17.31 -7.81 3.17
C SER A 78 16.13 -8.81 3.13
N ALA A 79 15.35 -8.77 2.05
CA ALA A 79 14.33 -9.76 1.77
C ALA A 79 14.91 -11.19 1.69
N ARG A 80 16.15 -11.32 1.19
CA ARG A 80 16.89 -12.60 1.13
C ARG A 80 17.15 -13.14 2.54
N GLU A 81 17.82 -12.36 3.39
CA GLU A 81 18.14 -12.73 4.76
C GLU A 81 16.89 -13.01 5.61
N PHE A 82 15.80 -12.31 5.29
CA PHE A 82 14.51 -12.59 5.91
C PHE A 82 13.97 -13.99 5.55
N LEU A 83 14.01 -14.38 4.27
CA LEU A 83 13.60 -15.71 3.83
C LEU A 83 14.53 -16.78 4.38
N GLU A 84 15.85 -16.56 4.37
CA GLU A 84 16.84 -17.45 4.98
C GLU A 84 16.51 -17.69 6.46
N SER A 85 16.29 -16.62 7.21
CA SER A 85 15.90 -16.71 8.63
C SER A 85 14.57 -17.46 8.85
N LEU A 86 13.62 -17.35 7.91
CA LEU A 86 12.38 -18.13 7.97
C LEU A 86 12.65 -19.62 7.74
N PHE A 87 13.46 -19.98 6.74
CA PHE A 87 13.76 -21.37 6.44
C PHE A 87 14.63 -22.02 7.52
N GLU A 88 15.56 -21.27 8.11
CA GLU A 88 16.33 -21.72 9.27
C GLU A 88 15.44 -22.04 10.47
N LYS A 89 14.36 -21.28 10.68
CA LYS A 89 13.45 -21.48 11.81
C LYS A 89 12.39 -22.54 11.54
N TYR A 90 11.79 -22.57 10.35
CA TYR A 90 10.55 -23.32 10.10
C TYR A 90 10.72 -24.48 9.11
N TYR A 91 11.86 -24.63 8.44
CA TYR A 91 12.10 -25.70 7.48
C TYR A 91 13.22 -26.64 7.91
N TYR A 92 14.46 -26.16 8.02
CA TYR A 92 15.63 -27.03 8.23
C TYR A 92 15.57 -27.84 9.52
N PRO A 93 15.08 -27.37 10.67
CA PRO A 93 15.02 -28.19 11.89
C PRO A 93 14.12 -29.42 11.76
N TYR A 94 13.11 -29.37 10.90
CA TYR A 94 12.15 -30.45 10.70
C TYR A 94 12.56 -31.47 9.64
N GLN A 95 13.64 -31.21 8.91
CA GLN A 95 14.20 -32.12 7.90
C GLN A 95 15.23 -33.09 8.47
N ASN A 96 15.70 -32.87 9.70
CA ASN A 96 16.75 -33.68 10.36
C ASN A 96 16.20 -34.78 11.23
N ILE A 97 14.95 -35.20 11.10
CA ILE A 97 14.37 -36.30 11.86
C ILE A 97 14.70 -37.62 11.16
N GLU A 98 15.61 -38.36 11.79
CA GLU A 98 16.00 -39.76 11.53
C GLU A 98 16.52 -40.11 10.12
N GLY A 99 17.86 -40.18 9.98
CA GLY A 99 18.56 -41.02 9.01
C GLY A 99 18.34 -40.79 7.52
N THR A 100 17.65 -39.76 7.15
CA THR A 100 17.36 -39.39 5.77
C THR A 100 18.38 -38.38 5.23
N LEU A 101 18.53 -38.36 3.90
CA LEU A 101 19.40 -37.49 3.11
C LEU A 101 19.47 -36.06 3.68
N PRO A 102 20.60 -35.35 3.52
CA PRO A 102 20.73 -33.97 3.97
C PRO A 102 19.56 -33.12 3.46
N PRO A 103 19.03 -32.18 4.26
CA PRO A 103 17.86 -31.40 3.91
C PRO A 103 18.05 -30.75 2.53
N LYS A 104 17.08 -30.92 1.66
CA LYS A 104 17.14 -30.33 0.31
C LYS A 104 17.25 -28.82 0.42
N LYS A 105 18.34 -28.26 -0.07
CA LYS A 105 18.56 -26.80 -0.02
C LYS A 105 17.40 -26.07 -0.72
N VAL A 106 16.78 -25.12 0.02
CA VAL A 106 15.68 -24.30 -0.53
C VAL A 106 16.23 -23.34 -1.58
N ASN A 107 15.56 -23.24 -2.71
CA ASN A 107 15.90 -22.24 -3.72
C ASN A 107 15.31 -20.88 -3.30
N ILE A 108 16.10 -20.08 -2.60
CA ILE A 108 15.70 -18.75 -2.10
C ILE A 108 15.44 -17.78 -3.22
N ASP A 109 16.23 -17.82 -4.30
CA ASP A 109 16.07 -16.93 -5.46
C ASP A 109 14.68 -17.11 -6.09
N TYR A 110 14.20 -18.34 -6.16
CA TYR A 110 12.86 -18.62 -6.62
C TYR A 110 11.78 -17.91 -5.80
N TYR A 111 11.87 -17.94 -4.47
CA TYR A 111 10.88 -17.28 -3.62
C TYR A 111 11.04 -15.76 -3.60
N LEU A 112 12.24 -15.24 -3.80
CA LEU A 112 12.47 -13.80 -4.00
C LEU A 112 11.84 -13.31 -5.30
N GLU A 113 12.08 -14.02 -6.42
CA GLU A 113 11.46 -13.71 -7.70
C GLU A 113 9.93 -13.75 -7.58
N LEU A 114 9.39 -14.79 -6.95
CA LEU A 114 7.96 -14.92 -6.70
C LEU A 114 7.41 -13.77 -5.86
N TRP A 115 8.09 -13.39 -4.80
CA TRP A 115 7.70 -12.27 -3.95
C TRP A 115 7.67 -10.95 -4.72
N PHE A 116 8.74 -10.68 -5.46
CA PHE A 116 8.84 -9.49 -6.30
C PHE A 116 7.73 -9.44 -7.35
N GLU A 117 7.49 -10.54 -8.05
CA GLU A 117 6.45 -10.67 -9.07
C GLU A 117 5.03 -10.49 -8.49
N LEU A 118 4.74 -11.15 -7.35
CA LEU A 118 3.46 -11.00 -6.66
C LEU A 118 3.22 -9.54 -6.28
N TYR A 119 4.21 -8.91 -5.65
CA TYR A 119 4.10 -7.51 -5.26
C TYR A 119 3.94 -6.61 -6.48
N SER A 120 4.83 -6.76 -7.46
CA SER A 120 4.81 -5.94 -8.66
C SER A 120 3.49 -6.03 -9.43
N LYS A 121 2.91 -7.21 -9.56
CA LYS A 121 1.67 -7.40 -10.33
C LYS A 121 0.39 -7.06 -9.57
N LEU A 122 0.43 -7.09 -8.25
CA LEU A 122 -0.76 -6.85 -7.43
C LEU A 122 -0.87 -5.42 -6.87
N THR A 123 0.18 -4.60 -7.03
CA THR A 123 0.17 -3.22 -6.54
C THR A 123 -0.01 -2.23 -7.67
N HIS A 124 -0.95 -1.30 -7.48
CA HIS A 124 -1.26 -0.21 -8.41
C HIS A 124 -1.47 1.06 -7.61
N LEU A 125 -0.94 2.15 -8.11
CA LEU A 125 -1.18 3.47 -7.53
C LEU A 125 -2.63 3.90 -7.79
N SER A 126 -3.28 4.45 -6.78
CA SER A 126 -4.62 5.01 -6.92
C SER A 126 -4.57 6.26 -7.81
N SER A 127 -5.31 6.24 -8.92
CA SER A 127 -5.43 7.40 -9.81
C SER A 127 -6.08 8.60 -9.12
N ASP A 128 -7.05 8.34 -8.24
CA ASP A 128 -7.74 9.40 -7.50
C ASP A 128 -6.78 10.08 -6.51
N MET A 129 -5.93 9.30 -5.83
CA MET A 129 -4.94 9.85 -4.91
C MET A 129 -3.78 10.55 -5.63
N ALA A 130 -3.35 10.04 -6.78
CA ALA A 130 -2.36 10.73 -7.62
C ALA A 130 -2.88 12.09 -8.11
N GLU A 131 -4.18 12.17 -8.49
CA GLU A 131 -4.81 13.43 -8.84
C GLU A 131 -4.84 14.43 -7.67
N VAL A 132 -5.11 13.95 -6.43
CA VAL A 132 -5.05 14.81 -5.24
C VAL A 132 -3.64 15.36 -5.03
N ILE A 133 -2.62 14.51 -5.14
CA ILE A 133 -1.21 14.92 -4.99
C ILE A 133 -0.86 15.99 -6.03
N GLU A 134 -1.23 15.78 -7.29
CA GLU A 134 -1.01 16.78 -8.36
C GLU A 134 -1.67 18.13 -8.03
N ARG A 135 -2.90 18.12 -7.51
CA ARG A 135 -3.60 19.36 -7.10
C ARG A 135 -2.96 20.04 -5.90
N LEU A 136 -2.44 19.26 -4.94
CA LEU A 136 -1.70 19.83 -3.82
C LEU A 136 -0.43 20.53 -4.30
N HIS A 137 0.30 19.97 -5.26
CA HIS A 137 1.43 20.62 -5.91
C HIS A 137 1.03 21.91 -6.63
N GLN A 138 -0.06 21.89 -7.40
CA GLN A 138 -0.59 23.06 -8.09
C GLN A 138 -1.02 24.17 -7.12
N ALA A 139 -1.44 23.80 -5.91
CA ALA A 139 -1.74 24.73 -4.83
C ALA A 139 -0.49 25.19 -4.05
N GLY A 140 0.71 24.76 -4.43
CA GLY A 140 1.97 25.17 -3.83
C GLY A 140 2.38 24.44 -2.55
N TYR A 141 1.75 23.30 -2.26
CA TYR A 141 2.14 22.46 -1.13
C TYR A 141 3.29 21.51 -1.52
N ILE A 142 4.13 21.22 -0.55
CA ILE A 142 5.17 20.17 -0.65
C ILE A 142 4.54 18.85 -0.25
N VAL A 143 4.65 17.86 -1.11
CA VAL A 143 4.06 16.53 -0.88
C VAL A 143 5.15 15.49 -0.69
N SER A 144 5.07 14.78 0.44
CA SER A 144 6.08 13.81 0.85
C SER A 144 5.47 12.45 1.12
N LEU A 145 6.27 11.42 0.91
CA LEU A 145 5.94 10.04 1.27
C LEU A 145 6.67 9.63 2.55
N MET A 146 5.96 9.04 3.52
CA MET A 146 6.54 8.42 4.71
C MET A 146 6.01 6.99 4.89
N SER A 147 6.73 6.00 4.37
CA SER A 147 6.29 4.60 4.32
C SER A 147 7.13 3.67 5.20
N ASN A 148 6.45 2.65 5.76
CA ASN A 148 7.14 1.44 6.25
C ASN A 148 7.08 0.40 5.12
N THR A 149 8.25 0.06 4.58
CA THR A 149 8.36 -0.83 3.43
C THR A 149 9.56 -1.77 3.55
N PHE A 150 9.68 -2.70 2.64
CA PHE A 150 10.79 -3.63 2.50
C PHE A 150 11.59 -3.26 1.25
N ASP A 151 12.85 -3.65 1.20
CA ASP A 151 13.74 -3.41 0.06
C ASP A 151 13.15 -3.89 -1.27
N ILE A 152 12.63 -5.11 -1.30
CA ILE A 152 12.02 -5.74 -2.48
C ILE A 152 10.75 -4.98 -2.95
N HIS A 153 9.95 -4.45 -2.02
CA HIS A 153 8.78 -3.62 -2.33
C HIS A 153 9.19 -2.24 -2.83
N ALA A 154 10.17 -1.61 -2.15
CA ALA A 154 10.70 -0.31 -2.53
C ALA A 154 11.27 -0.34 -3.95
N LYS A 155 12.07 -1.38 -4.28
CA LYS A 155 12.59 -1.61 -5.63
C LYS A 155 11.48 -1.72 -6.68
N SER A 156 10.43 -2.49 -6.41
CA SER A 156 9.29 -2.62 -7.34
C SER A 156 8.57 -1.30 -7.57
N ASN A 157 8.32 -0.52 -6.50
CA ASN A 157 7.64 0.77 -6.60
C ASN A 157 8.50 1.80 -7.35
N MET A 158 9.82 1.80 -7.12
CA MET A 158 10.78 2.66 -7.85
C MET A 158 10.76 2.35 -9.34
N LEU A 159 10.83 1.07 -9.73
CA LEU A 159 10.78 0.66 -11.13
C LEU A 159 9.46 1.02 -11.83
N LYS A 160 8.39 1.23 -11.07
CA LYS A 160 7.08 1.66 -11.57
C LYS A 160 6.90 3.17 -11.58
N GLY A 161 7.89 3.95 -11.14
CA GLY A 161 7.77 5.40 -11.01
C GLY A 161 6.77 5.85 -9.95
N PHE A 162 6.38 4.99 -9.00
CA PHE A 162 5.36 5.33 -8.00
C PHE A 162 5.82 6.41 -7.01
N TYR A 163 7.12 6.63 -6.91
CA TYR A 163 7.70 7.64 -6.04
C TYR A 163 7.93 8.99 -6.73
N ASP A 164 7.81 9.04 -8.06
CA ASP A 164 8.10 10.24 -8.86
C ASP A 164 7.11 11.39 -8.64
N ILE A 165 5.96 11.08 -8.03
CA ILE A 165 4.92 12.06 -7.70
C ILE A 165 5.17 12.79 -6.36
N PHE A 166 6.31 12.56 -5.69
CA PHE A 166 6.62 13.15 -4.37
C PHE A 166 7.86 14.02 -4.43
N ASP A 167 7.84 15.14 -3.71
CA ASP A 167 9.01 15.99 -3.52
C ASP A 167 10.06 15.32 -2.60
N TYR A 168 9.61 14.56 -1.61
CA TYR A 168 10.47 13.82 -0.68
C TYR A 168 9.91 12.42 -0.39
N VAL A 169 10.81 11.45 -0.33
CA VAL A 169 10.48 10.05 -0.05
C VAL A 169 11.26 9.55 1.15
N PHE A 170 10.54 9.06 2.18
CA PHE A 170 11.11 8.56 3.43
C PHE A 170 10.72 7.10 3.63
N LEU A 171 11.55 6.18 3.14
CA LEU A 171 11.33 4.74 3.22
C LEU A 171 12.03 4.17 4.46
N SER A 172 11.32 3.33 5.22
CA SER A 172 11.86 2.78 6.48
C SER A 172 13.08 1.89 6.28
N ASN A 173 13.11 1.13 5.17
CA ASN A 173 14.24 0.26 4.82
C ASN A 173 15.52 1.04 4.48
N GLU A 174 15.41 2.31 4.10
CA GLU A 174 16.55 3.17 3.76
C GLU A 174 17.02 3.98 4.98
N ILE A 175 16.07 4.55 5.73
CA ILE A 175 16.41 5.44 6.86
C ILE A 175 16.58 4.72 8.20
N GLY A 176 16.27 3.43 8.28
CA GLY A 176 16.38 2.63 9.51
C GLY A 176 15.31 2.88 10.56
N LEU A 177 14.38 3.81 10.33
CA LEU A 177 13.34 4.22 11.26
C LEU A 177 11.96 3.77 10.78
N ILE A 178 11.13 3.26 11.70
CA ILE A 178 9.80 2.74 11.37
C ILE A 178 8.69 3.49 12.12
N LYS A 179 7.51 3.63 11.49
CA LYS A 179 6.28 4.06 12.20
C LYS A 179 5.81 2.89 13.08
N PRO A 180 5.31 3.12 14.28
CA PRO A 180 4.96 4.38 14.92
C PRO A 180 6.06 4.99 15.84
N GLU A 181 7.33 4.69 15.64
CA GLU A 181 8.42 5.23 16.46
C GLU A 181 8.54 6.74 16.29
N MET A 182 8.57 7.47 17.42
CA MET A 182 8.61 8.94 17.45
C MET A 182 9.80 9.52 16.68
N GLU A 183 10.91 8.80 16.67
CA GLU A 183 12.16 9.17 16.00
C GLU A 183 11.97 9.33 14.49
N LYS A 184 11.12 8.52 13.86
CA LYS A 184 10.83 8.65 12.44
C LYS A 184 10.18 9.98 12.09
N TYR A 185 9.22 10.41 12.90
CA TYR A 185 8.50 11.68 12.68
C TYR A 185 9.42 12.87 12.91
N LYS A 186 10.23 12.83 13.97
CA LYS A 186 11.25 13.86 14.24
C LYS A 186 12.27 13.95 13.11
N TYR A 187 12.72 12.81 12.59
CA TYR A 187 13.63 12.74 11.44
C TYR A 187 13.03 13.40 10.20
N VAL A 188 11.78 13.06 9.86
CA VAL A 188 11.07 13.62 8.69
C VAL A 188 10.90 15.12 8.85
N LEU A 189 10.44 15.62 10.01
CA LEU A 189 10.30 17.05 10.27
C LEU A 189 11.62 17.80 10.15
N LYS A 190 12.73 17.22 10.64
CA LYS A 190 14.08 17.79 10.52
C LYS A 190 14.52 17.84 9.06
N LYS A 191 14.28 16.79 8.28
CA LYS A 191 14.64 16.74 6.84
C LYS A 191 13.83 17.70 5.99
N LEU A 192 12.56 17.92 6.34
CA LEU A 192 11.69 18.89 5.67
C LEU A 192 11.92 20.33 6.16
N ASP A 193 12.82 20.54 7.13
CA ASP A 193 13.06 21.84 7.79
C ASP A 193 11.76 22.56 8.13
N THR A 194 10.85 21.87 8.82
CA THR A 194 9.50 22.36 9.05
C THR A 194 9.01 22.18 10.47
N LYS A 195 8.03 23.02 10.85
CA LYS A 195 7.37 22.90 12.16
C LYS A 195 6.21 21.91 12.08
N PRO A 196 5.96 21.09 13.12
CA PRO A 196 4.85 20.11 13.13
C PRO A 196 3.50 20.70 12.71
N LYS A 197 3.16 21.89 13.22
CA LYS A 197 1.89 22.60 12.91
C LYS A 197 1.74 23.06 11.46
N SER A 198 2.79 22.93 10.65
CA SER A 198 2.77 23.21 9.21
C SER A 198 2.63 21.95 8.36
N CYS A 199 2.43 20.80 8.98
CA CYS A 199 2.34 19.50 8.31
C CYS A 199 0.98 18.86 8.54
N VAL A 200 0.48 18.19 7.50
CA VAL A 200 -0.62 17.24 7.56
C VAL A 200 -0.05 15.85 7.29
N PHE A 201 -0.35 14.87 8.14
CA PHE A 201 0.04 13.48 7.95
C PHE A 201 -1.18 12.60 7.74
N ILE A 202 -1.18 11.82 6.68
CA ILE A 202 -2.26 10.94 6.22
C ILE A 202 -1.82 9.49 6.34
N ASP A 203 -2.53 8.67 7.14
CA ASP A 203 -2.22 7.25 7.34
C ASP A 203 -3.53 6.49 7.65
N ASP A 204 -3.64 5.24 7.23
CA ASP A 204 -4.82 4.39 7.49
C ASP A 204 -4.82 3.81 8.91
N LYS A 205 -3.67 3.80 9.59
CA LYS A 205 -3.48 3.18 10.92
C LYS A 205 -3.42 4.23 12.02
N ILE A 206 -4.40 4.18 12.93
CA ILE A 206 -4.47 5.07 14.11
C ILE A 206 -3.16 5.07 14.89
N ARG A 207 -2.54 3.90 15.08
CA ARG A 207 -1.27 3.79 15.82
C ARG A 207 -0.13 4.64 15.24
N ASN A 208 -0.16 4.88 13.92
CA ASN A 208 0.83 5.73 13.25
C ASN A 208 0.48 7.22 13.38
N LEU A 209 -0.80 7.55 13.55
CA LEU A 209 -1.26 8.93 13.70
C LEU A 209 -1.00 9.49 15.10
N VAL A 210 -1.01 8.63 16.13
CA VAL A 210 -0.84 9.05 17.52
C VAL A 210 0.47 9.80 17.76
N PRO A 211 1.67 9.27 17.43
CA PRO A 211 2.94 9.99 17.65
C PRO A 211 3.04 11.28 16.81
N ALA A 212 2.51 11.28 15.59
CA ALA A 212 2.47 12.49 14.76
C ALA A 212 1.68 13.62 15.45
N ARG A 213 0.51 13.28 15.99
CA ARG A 213 -0.35 14.20 16.71
C ARG A 213 0.29 14.72 18.01
N GLU A 214 0.97 13.83 18.76
CA GLU A 214 1.70 14.22 19.97
C GLU A 214 2.78 15.25 19.68
N LEU A 215 3.42 15.20 18.51
CA LEU A 215 4.36 16.23 18.05
C LEU A 215 3.66 17.52 17.60
N GLY A 216 2.33 17.51 17.43
CA GLY A 216 1.55 18.64 16.95
C GLY A 216 1.40 18.69 15.43
N ILE A 217 1.66 17.59 14.71
CA ILE A 217 1.31 17.42 13.30
C ILE A 217 -0.22 17.26 13.20
N ILE A 218 -0.82 17.86 12.21
CA ILE A 218 -2.23 17.65 11.88
C ILE A 218 -2.34 16.26 11.26
N VAL A 219 -3.26 15.41 11.75
CA VAL A 219 -3.38 14.05 11.29
C VAL A 219 -4.74 13.79 10.66
N LEU A 220 -4.75 13.11 9.52
CA LEU A 220 -5.96 12.64 8.82
C LEU A 220 -5.92 11.12 8.77
N ARG A 221 -6.98 10.47 9.26
CA ARG A 221 -7.12 9.04 9.09
C ARG A 221 -7.73 8.74 7.73
N PHE A 222 -6.99 8.04 6.90
CA PHE A 222 -7.50 7.58 5.63
C PHE A 222 -8.38 6.32 5.82
N GLU A 223 -9.67 6.44 5.55
CA GLU A 223 -10.60 5.32 5.60
C GLU A 223 -11.15 4.98 4.20
N SER A 224 -11.47 6.02 3.42
CA SER A 224 -11.86 5.96 2.02
C SER A 224 -11.54 7.27 1.34
N PHE A 225 -11.53 7.26 0.01
CA PHE A 225 -11.29 8.47 -0.78
C PHE A 225 -12.35 9.55 -0.52
N ASP A 226 -13.63 9.17 -0.39
CA ASP A 226 -14.70 10.14 -0.15
C ASP A 226 -14.58 10.82 1.21
N LYS A 227 -14.34 10.04 2.29
CA LYS A 227 -14.06 10.61 3.61
C LYS A 227 -12.81 11.50 3.63
N PHE A 228 -11.78 11.14 2.88
CA PHE A 228 -10.58 11.95 2.78
C PHE A 228 -10.86 13.31 2.10
N LYS A 229 -11.70 13.34 1.07
CA LYS A 229 -12.14 14.60 0.44
C LYS A 229 -12.92 15.48 1.43
N GLU A 230 -13.81 14.89 2.22
CA GLU A 230 -14.53 15.62 3.27
C GLU A 230 -13.57 16.22 4.29
N GLN A 231 -12.59 15.43 4.75
CA GLN A 231 -11.55 15.92 5.68
C GLN A 231 -10.73 17.06 5.09
N LEU A 232 -10.40 17.02 3.78
CA LEU A 232 -9.69 18.12 3.12
C LEU A 232 -10.56 19.36 3.03
N LYS A 233 -11.85 19.21 2.76
CA LYS A 233 -12.82 20.32 2.77
C LYS A 233 -12.93 20.94 4.17
N ASP A 234 -12.99 20.14 5.21
CA ASP A 234 -13.01 20.58 6.60
C ASP A 234 -11.74 21.38 6.98
N LEU A 235 -10.62 21.08 6.31
CA LEU A 235 -9.38 21.85 6.41
C LEU A 235 -9.41 23.14 5.57
N GLY A 236 -10.51 23.44 4.86
CA GLY A 236 -10.62 24.61 3.96
C GLY A 236 -9.91 24.42 2.61
N ILE A 237 -9.56 23.19 2.23
CA ILE A 237 -8.92 22.88 0.94
C ILE A 237 -10.02 22.47 -0.04
N GLU A 238 -10.76 23.48 -0.54
CA GLU A 238 -12.01 23.25 -1.30
C GLU A 238 -11.81 22.91 -2.78
N GLU A 239 -10.65 23.21 -3.37
CA GLU A 239 -10.48 23.15 -4.84
C GLU A 239 -10.37 21.74 -5.45
N ILE A 240 -10.48 20.71 -4.66
CA ILE A 240 -10.53 19.33 -5.18
C ILE A 240 -11.86 19.04 -5.90
N SER A 241 -12.87 19.91 -5.76
CA SER A 241 -14.24 19.69 -6.27
C SER A 241 -14.56 20.29 -7.65
N LYS A 242 -13.66 21.00 -8.30
CA LYS A 242 -14.02 21.82 -9.49
C LYS A 242 -14.28 21.09 -10.80
N ASP A 243 -14.12 19.77 -10.88
CA ASP A 243 -14.33 19.12 -12.17
C ASP A 243 -15.04 17.76 -12.15
N LEU A 244 -16.25 17.74 -11.59
CA LEU A 244 -17.10 16.55 -11.55
C LEU A 244 -17.41 16.00 -12.98
N ARG A 245 -17.55 16.85 -14.00
CA ARG A 245 -17.82 16.42 -15.39
C ARG A 245 -16.61 15.79 -16.08
N ASN A 246 -15.42 16.34 -15.91
CA ASN A 246 -14.19 15.76 -16.44
C ASN A 246 -13.81 14.50 -15.66
N LYS A 247 -14.08 14.50 -14.35
CA LYS A 247 -13.90 13.34 -13.48
C LYS A 247 -14.77 12.16 -13.92
N ILE A 248 -16.05 12.38 -14.23
CA ILE A 248 -16.95 11.32 -14.73
C ILE A 248 -16.47 10.79 -16.10
N LYS A 249 -16.00 11.64 -17.01
CA LYS A 249 -15.43 11.21 -18.30
C LYS A 249 -14.14 10.41 -18.11
N LYS A 250 -13.22 10.86 -17.23
CA LYS A 250 -11.95 10.18 -16.92
C LYS A 250 -12.20 8.82 -16.22
N GLN A 251 -13.12 8.78 -15.26
CA GLN A 251 -13.54 7.53 -14.59
C GLN A 251 -14.17 6.54 -15.56
N TYR A 252 -15.00 7.02 -16.50
CA TYR A 252 -15.58 6.16 -17.53
C TYR A 252 -14.55 5.60 -18.50
N LYS A 253 -13.55 6.40 -18.88
CA LYS A 253 -12.42 5.96 -19.71
C LYS A 253 -11.57 4.94 -18.97
N ALA A 254 -11.23 5.21 -17.69
CA ALA A 254 -10.50 4.28 -16.83
C ALA A 254 -11.27 2.97 -16.61
N TYR A 255 -12.60 3.04 -16.39
CA TYR A 255 -13.45 1.86 -16.31
C TYR A 255 -13.39 1.01 -17.59
N LYS A 256 -13.47 1.63 -18.77
CA LYS A 256 -13.34 0.90 -20.05
C LYS A 256 -11.99 0.20 -20.19
N THR A 257 -10.91 0.87 -19.78
CA THR A 257 -9.56 0.31 -19.80
C THR A 257 -9.45 -0.86 -18.84
N LYS A 258 -9.83 -0.68 -17.57
CA LYS A 258 -9.85 -1.78 -16.56
C LYS A 258 -10.73 -2.96 -16.98
N LYS A 259 -11.88 -2.69 -17.63
CA LYS A 259 -12.76 -3.75 -18.19
C LYS A 259 -12.09 -4.53 -19.31
N LYS A 260 -11.33 -3.86 -20.18
CA LYS A 260 -10.57 -4.52 -21.26
C LYS A 260 -9.44 -5.38 -20.68
N GLU A 261 -8.70 -4.85 -19.70
CA GLU A 261 -7.66 -5.57 -18.98
C GLU A 261 -8.21 -6.78 -18.21
N TYR A 262 -9.32 -6.61 -17.49
CA TYR A 262 -10.00 -7.74 -16.82
C TYR A 262 -10.37 -8.86 -17.79
N LYS A 263 -10.95 -8.49 -18.95
CA LYS A 263 -11.30 -9.48 -19.98
C LYS A 263 -10.06 -10.21 -20.50
N SER A 264 -8.97 -9.48 -20.75
CA SER A 264 -7.69 -10.05 -21.20
C SER A 264 -7.11 -11.00 -20.14
N THR A 265 -7.02 -10.54 -18.89
CA THR A 265 -6.51 -11.34 -17.76
C THR A 265 -7.37 -12.58 -17.51
N LYS A 266 -8.71 -12.46 -17.62
CA LYS A 266 -9.64 -13.60 -17.53
C LYS A 266 -9.38 -14.64 -18.61
N LYS A 267 -9.11 -14.19 -19.86
CA LYS A 267 -8.77 -15.07 -20.97
C LYS A 267 -7.44 -15.79 -20.72
N GLN A 268 -6.42 -15.04 -20.27
CA GLN A 268 -5.11 -15.62 -19.93
C GLN A 268 -5.19 -16.61 -18.76
N TYR A 269 -5.95 -16.26 -17.70
CA TYR A 269 -6.21 -17.19 -16.59
C TYR A 269 -6.88 -18.49 -17.05
N LYS A 270 -7.94 -18.38 -17.88
CA LYS A 270 -8.61 -19.57 -18.42
C LYS A 270 -7.65 -20.43 -19.24
N LYS A 271 -6.79 -19.82 -20.06
CA LYS A 271 -5.76 -20.53 -20.84
C LYS A 271 -4.75 -21.21 -19.92
N ALA A 272 -4.20 -20.47 -18.95
CA ALA A 272 -3.24 -21.02 -17.99
C ALA A 272 -3.84 -22.14 -17.14
N LYS A 273 -5.11 -22.00 -16.69
CA LYS A 273 -5.83 -23.05 -15.96
C LYS A 273 -6.00 -24.31 -16.82
N LYS A 274 -6.37 -24.16 -18.11
CA LYS A 274 -6.50 -25.28 -19.04
C LYS A 274 -5.17 -25.99 -19.28
N GLU A 275 -4.09 -25.22 -19.43
CA GLU A 275 -2.72 -25.76 -19.56
C GLU A 275 -2.24 -26.43 -18.26
N TYR A 276 -2.52 -25.82 -17.11
CA TYR A 276 -2.24 -26.41 -15.80
C TYR A 276 -2.96 -27.74 -15.58
N LEU A 277 -4.24 -27.82 -15.95
CA LEU A 277 -5.04 -29.06 -15.79
C LEU A 277 -4.62 -30.17 -16.75
N LYS A 278 -4.18 -29.83 -17.97
CA LYS A 278 -3.72 -30.81 -18.98
C LYS A 278 -2.39 -31.48 -18.61
N LYS A 279 -1.54 -30.85 -17.84
CA LYS A 279 -0.19 -31.36 -17.54
C LYS A 279 0.06 -31.42 -16.03
N LYS A 280 -0.50 -32.39 -15.32
CA LYS A 280 -0.33 -32.60 -13.86
C LYS A 280 1.14 -32.79 -13.38
N LYS A 281 2.08 -33.08 -14.28
CA LYS A 281 3.54 -33.21 -13.96
C LYS A 281 4.27 -31.97 -14.48
N ARG A 282 4.50 -30.92 -13.64
CA ARG A 282 5.02 -29.65 -14.14
C ARG A 282 6.17 -29.07 -13.36
N SER A 283 7.02 -28.33 -14.10
CA SER A 283 8.06 -27.52 -13.53
C SER A 283 7.45 -26.43 -12.61
N LEU A 284 8.14 -26.13 -11.58
CA LEU A 284 7.80 -25.14 -10.55
C LEU A 284 7.43 -23.77 -11.16
N LYS A 285 8.16 -23.34 -12.20
CA LYS A 285 7.93 -22.07 -12.90
C LYS A 285 6.51 -21.93 -13.49
N ARG A 286 5.93 -23.02 -14.01
CA ARG A 286 4.56 -23.00 -14.53
C ARG A 286 3.51 -22.92 -13.43
N ARG A 287 3.79 -23.51 -12.26
CA ARG A 287 2.93 -23.43 -11.08
C ARG A 287 2.86 -22.00 -10.56
N ILE A 288 3.99 -21.28 -10.53
CA ILE A 288 4.06 -19.88 -10.15
C ILE A 288 3.23 -19.01 -11.09
N GLN A 289 3.45 -19.14 -12.40
CA GLN A 289 2.69 -18.36 -13.39
C GLN A 289 1.18 -18.55 -13.27
N PHE A 290 0.74 -19.77 -12.92
CA PHE A 290 -0.68 -20.01 -12.67
C PHE A 290 -1.18 -19.30 -11.42
N GLN A 291 -0.44 -19.36 -10.31
CA GLN A 291 -0.82 -18.69 -9.07
C GLN A 291 -0.83 -17.16 -9.24
N LEU A 292 0.17 -16.61 -9.93
CA LEU A 292 0.21 -15.18 -10.28
C LEU A 292 -1.02 -14.77 -11.10
N LYS A 293 -1.35 -15.54 -12.16
CA LYS A 293 -2.52 -15.27 -12.98
C LYS A 293 -3.83 -15.40 -12.21
N ARG A 294 -3.90 -16.35 -11.26
CA ARG A 294 -5.04 -16.52 -10.35
C ARG A 294 -5.19 -15.32 -9.42
N ALA A 295 -4.12 -14.89 -8.78
CA ALA A 295 -4.13 -13.75 -7.88
C ALA A 295 -4.54 -12.45 -8.61
N LEU A 296 -3.97 -12.21 -9.77
CA LEU A 296 -4.31 -11.04 -10.60
C LEU A 296 -5.78 -11.07 -11.08
N TYR A 297 -6.30 -12.24 -11.47
CA TYR A 297 -7.70 -12.41 -11.82
C TYR A 297 -8.64 -12.09 -10.65
N GLN A 298 -8.33 -12.58 -9.44
CA GLN A 298 -9.16 -12.31 -8.25
C GLN A 298 -9.15 -10.82 -7.89
N LYS A 299 -7.98 -10.16 -8.01
CA LYS A 299 -7.87 -8.72 -7.79
C LYS A 299 -8.76 -7.95 -8.77
N LYS A 300 -8.60 -8.17 -10.07
CA LYS A 300 -9.39 -7.49 -11.11
C LYS A 300 -10.89 -7.80 -11.04
N LYS A 301 -11.26 -9.01 -10.58
CA LYS A 301 -12.67 -9.37 -10.31
C LYS A 301 -13.26 -8.54 -9.18
N LYS A 302 -12.50 -8.31 -8.09
CA LYS A 302 -12.94 -7.46 -6.97
C LYS A 302 -13.08 -6.00 -7.40
N GLU A 303 -12.07 -5.46 -8.10
CA GLU A 303 -12.12 -4.10 -8.66
C GLU A 303 -13.35 -3.89 -9.56
N PHE A 304 -13.61 -4.85 -10.46
CA PHE A 304 -14.76 -4.80 -11.37
C PHE A 304 -16.10 -4.84 -10.62
N LYS A 305 -16.19 -5.66 -9.57
CA LYS A 305 -17.40 -5.75 -8.72
C LYS A 305 -17.67 -4.43 -8.00
N SER A 306 -16.65 -3.84 -7.39
CA SER A 306 -16.74 -2.53 -6.73
C SER A 306 -17.18 -1.42 -7.69
N ILE A 307 -16.61 -1.37 -8.90
CA ILE A 307 -17.00 -0.38 -9.91
C ILE A 307 -18.46 -0.57 -10.38
N LYS A 308 -18.91 -1.83 -10.50
CA LYS A 308 -20.29 -2.16 -10.88
C LYS A 308 -21.30 -1.74 -9.81
N GLU A 309 -20.97 -1.97 -8.52
CA GLU A 309 -21.78 -1.57 -7.38
C GLU A 309 -21.89 -0.04 -7.27
N LYS A 310 -20.76 0.69 -7.40
CA LYS A 310 -20.76 2.15 -7.42
C LYS A 310 -21.62 2.72 -8.56
N LYS A 311 -21.56 2.14 -9.77
CA LYS A 311 -22.43 2.55 -10.89
C LYS A 311 -23.90 2.30 -10.63
N LYS A 312 -24.24 1.20 -9.94
CA LYS A 312 -25.63 0.87 -9.59
C LYS A 312 -26.18 1.89 -8.59
N GLN A 313 -25.39 2.23 -7.55
CA GLN A 313 -25.74 3.25 -6.55
C GLN A 313 -25.88 4.64 -7.18
N ASP A 314 -24.98 5.03 -8.09
CA ASP A 314 -25.06 6.29 -8.83
C ASP A 314 -26.32 6.38 -9.74
N LEU A 315 -26.75 5.25 -10.30
CA LEU A 315 -27.97 5.17 -11.12
C LEU A 315 -29.23 5.27 -10.25
N GLU A 316 -29.25 4.52 -9.14
CA GLU A 316 -30.37 4.52 -8.19
C GLU A 316 -30.56 5.89 -7.49
N SER A 317 -29.46 6.60 -7.22
CA SER A 317 -29.51 7.96 -6.68
C SER A 317 -30.08 8.98 -7.69
N LYS A 318 -29.82 8.78 -9.00
CA LYS A 318 -30.37 9.64 -10.06
C LYS A 318 -31.85 9.41 -10.34
N ILE A 319 -32.32 8.18 -10.16
CA ILE A 319 -33.75 7.82 -10.34
C ILE A 319 -34.60 8.32 -9.16
N LYS A 320 -34.01 8.55 -7.99
CA LYS A 320 -34.71 9.11 -6.80
C LYS A 320 -34.84 10.65 -6.80
N ILE A 321 -34.23 11.34 -7.77
CA ILE A 321 -34.26 12.82 -7.90
C ILE A 321 -35.16 13.28 -9.07
N THR A 322 -35.72 12.34 -9.82
CA THR A 322 -36.83 12.54 -10.75
C THR A 322 -38.14 12.02 -10.16
#